data_866ffd395d6c557904e23c662a153117
#
_entry.id   866ffd395d6c557904e23c662a153117
#
_cell.length_a   1.000
_cell.length_b   1.000
_cell.length_c   1.000
_cell.angle_alpha   90.00
_cell.angle_beta   90.00
_cell.angle_gamma   90.00
#
_symmetry.space_group_name_H-M   'P 1'
#
loop_
_entity.id
_entity.type
_entity.pdbx_description
1 polymer ?
#
loop_
_entity_poly.entity_id
_entity_poly.type
_entity_poly.pdbx_seq_one_letter_code
_entity_poly.pdbx_strand_id
1 'polypeptide(L)'
;GAILIGIVGATVAAVVIQKIYNIAPGFTPGNPPTIVDGGWGLNIPTVPTDIVSVPKFDFTGQFDLLGAFSVDNVSLVAAILLLFTLLLSDFFDTVGTVTAIGHEAGLIDRDGNIPNNDRILLVDSLAAVGGGVGSISSNTSYIESASGVGEGARTGLASIVTGIAFLLTTFLAPLVAVIPYEAATPALIIVGFLMMSQIKNIDWDDLGIGIPAFLTIILMPFTYNISVGIG
;
A
#
# COMPACT_ATOMS: atom_id res chain seq x y z
N GLY A 1 0.03 -19.00 -0.96
CA GLY A 1 0.69 -19.38 0.30
C GLY A 1 2.19 -19.16 0.34
N ALA A 2 2.92 -19.24 -0.79
CA ALA A 2 4.39 -19.17 -0.80
C ALA A 2 4.93 -17.84 -0.24
N ILE A 3 4.30 -16.72 -0.57
CA ILE A 3 4.69 -15.39 -0.07
C ILE A 3 4.56 -15.33 1.46
N LEU A 4 3.46 -15.82 2.01
CA LEU A 4 3.25 -15.85 3.46
C LEU A 4 4.29 -16.71 4.17
N ILE A 5 4.59 -17.89 3.66
CA ILE A 5 5.64 -18.78 4.19
C ILE A 5 7.00 -18.08 4.14
N GLY A 6 7.30 -17.36 3.04
CA GLY A 6 8.51 -16.59 2.90
C GLY A 6 8.64 -15.47 3.94
N ILE A 7 7.58 -14.68 4.16
CA ILE A 7 7.57 -13.61 5.17
C ILE A 7 7.74 -14.18 6.58
N VAL A 8 7.00 -15.24 6.92
CA VAL A 8 7.11 -15.90 8.24
C VAL A 8 8.51 -16.46 8.45
N GLY A 9 9.07 -17.17 7.45
CA GLY A 9 10.42 -17.71 7.52
C GLY A 9 11.49 -16.61 7.68
N ALA A 10 11.39 -15.54 6.91
CA ALA A 10 12.28 -14.37 7.01
C ALA A 10 12.15 -13.67 8.37
N THR A 11 10.94 -13.56 8.91
CA THR A 11 10.70 -12.98 10.24
C THR A 11 11.34 -13.84 11.34
N VAL A 12 11.20 -15.16 11.28
CA VAL A 12 11.86 -16.06 12.23
C VAL A 12 13.38 -15.92 12.15
N ALA A 13 13.93 -15.88 10.95
CA ALA A 13 15.36 -15.64 10.75
C ALA A 13 15.80 -14.28 11.32
N ALA A 14 15.02 -13.23 11.09
CA ALA A 14 15.28 -11.90 11.61
C ALA A 14 15.27 -11.85 13.14
N VAL A 15 14.32 -12.53 13.80
CA VAL A 15 14.28 -12.65 15.27
C VAL A 15 15.53 -13.37 15.80
N VAL A 16 15.98 -14.43 15.13
CA VAL A 16 17.21 -15.16 15.51
C VAL A 16 18.43 -14.25 15.35
N ILE A 17 18.54 -13.55 14.23
CA ILE A 17 19.62 -12.58 13.96
C ILE A 17 19.62 -11.48 15.01
N GLN A 18 18.46 -10.91 15.33
CA GLN A 18 18.34 -9.90 16.36
C GLN A 18 18.81 -10.39 17.74
N LYS A 19 18.44 -11.62 18.08
CA LYS A 19 18.87 -12.22 19.37
C LYS A 19 20.37 -12.44 19.45
N ILE A 20 21.04 -12.73 18.32
CA ILE A 20 22.50 -12.99 18.27
C ILE A 20 23.28 -11.67 18.23
N TYR A 21 22.89 -10.75 17.36
CA TYR A 21 23.67 -9.54 17.03
C TYR A 21 23.19 -8.28 17.72
N ASN A 22 21.98 -8.28 18.30
CA ASN A 22 21.35 -7.12 18.96
C ASN A 22 21.46 -5.82 18.13
N ILE A 23 21.01 -5.90 16.88
CA ILE A 23 21.08 -4.80 15.91
C ILE A 23 20.21 -3.63 16.37
N ALA A 24 20.74 -2.43 16.31
CA ALA A 24 20.04 -1.21 16.69
C ALA A 24 18.89 -0.86 15.71
N PRO A 25 17.91 -0.01 16.10
CA PRO A 25 16.98 0.55 15.15
C PRO A 25 17.73 1.41 14.13
N GLY A 26 17.38 1.29 12.85
CA GLY A 26 17.98 2.10 11.76
C GLY A 26 17.52 3.55 11.79
N PHE A 27 16.45 3.84 12.51
CA PHE A 27 15.91 5.17 12.68
C PHE A 27 15.55 5.42 14.15
N THR A 28 16.10 6.45 14.73
CA THR A 28 15.72 6.92 16.06
C THR A 28 15.04 8.29 15.93
N PRO A 29 13.77 8.41 16.36
CA PRO A 29 13.10 9.71 16.36
C PRO A 29 13.83 10.68 17.29
N GLY A 30 14.15 11.83 16.77
CA GLY A 30 14.81 12.91 17.50
C GLY A 30 14.78 14.20 16.68
N ASN A 31 15.33 15.28 17.20
CA ASN A 31 15.45 16.52 16.47
C ASN A 31 16.92 16.99 16.50
N PRO A 32 17.75 16.71 15.47
CA PRO A 32 17.43 15.97 14.23
C PRO A 32 17.29 14.46 14.43
N PRO A 33 16.56 13.74 13.54
CA PRO A 33 16.49 12.29 13.59
C PRO A 33 17.84 11.66 13.24
N THR A 34 18.19 10.57 13.91
CA THR A 34 19.45 9.87 13.66
C THR A 34 19.19 8.62 12.81
N ILE A 35 19.93 8.47 11.72
CA ILE A 35 19.92 7.28 10.87
C ILE A 35 21.13 6.45 11.27
N VAL A 36 20.91 5.15 11.52
CA VAL A 36 21.95 4.17 11.85
C VAL A 36 22.07 3.20 10.68
N ASP A 37 23.18 3.24 9.98
CA ASP A 37 23.44 2.34 8.87
C ASP A 37 23.47 0.89 9.34
N GLY A 38 22.73 0.02 8.62
CA GLY A 38 22.62 -1.39 8.97
C GLY A 38 21.70 -1.72 10.14
N GLY A 39 20.96 -0.74 10.67
CA GLY A 39 19.91 -0.97 11.66
C GLY A 39 18.60 -1.45 11.03
N TRP A 40 17.67 -1.99 11.85
CA TRP A 40 16.33 -2.37 11.40
C TRP A 40 15.51 -1.15 10.97
N GLY A 41 14.77 -1.27 9.87
CA GLY A 41 14.03 -0.16 9.27
C GLY A 41 12.94 0.42 10.19
N LEU A 42 11.81 -0.24 10.31
CA LEU A 42 10.68 0.26 11.10
C LEU A 42 10.49 -0.50 12.41
N ASN A 43 10.54 -1.83 12.36
CA ASN A 43 10.25 -2.70 13.50
C ASN A 43 11.48 -3.53 13.86
N ILE A 44 11.84 -3.54 15.13
CA ILE A 44 12.86 -4.44 15.64
C ILE A 44 12.21 -5.81 15.86
N PRO A 45 12.69 -6.89 15.23
CA PRO A 45 12.09 -8.21 15.36
C PRO A 45 12.43 -8.84 16.72
N THR A 46 11.61 -8.54 17.72
CA THR A 46 11.73 -9.11 19.07
C THR A 46 10.65 -10.14 19.31
N VAL A 47 10.94 -11.13 20.16
CA VAL A 47 9.91 -12.11 20.56
C VAL A 47 8.78 -11.37 21.29
N PRO A 48 7.52 -11.47 20.84
CA PRO A 48 6.43 -10.77 21.48
C PRO A 48 6.16 -11.36 22.86
N THR A 49 5.87 -10.51 23.82
CA THR A 49 5.44 -10.93 25.18
C THR A 49 4.01 -11.44 25.19
N ASP A 50 3.17 -10.81 24.36
CA ASP A 50 1.77 -11.15 24.20
C ASP A 50 1.51 -11.56 22.74
N ILE A 51 0.69 -12.58 22.53
CA ILE A 51 0.29 -13.03 21.20
C ILE A 51 -0.98 -12.31 20.74
N VAL A 52 -1.85 -11.97 21.67
CA VAL A 52 -3.16 -11.38 21.41
C VAL A 52 -3.29 -10.06 22.17
N SER A 53 -3.82 -9.06 21.50
CA SER A 53 -4.17 -7.78 22.12
C SER A 53 -5.58 -7.37 21.74
N VAL A 54 -6.25 -6.62 22.63
CA VAL A 54 -7.55 -6.02 22.31
C VAL A 54 -7.31 -4.80 21.40
N PRO A 55 -7.96 -4.73 20.23
CA PRO A 55 -7.85 -3.57 19.35
C PRO A 55 -8.27 -2.29 20.07
N LYS A 56 -7.48 -1.23 19.93
CA LYS A 56 -7.78 0.09 20.48
C LYS A 56 -8.40 0.94 19.37
N PHE A 57 -9.58 1.48 19.65
CA PHE A 57 -10.33 2.34 18.74
C PHE A 57 -10.32 3.81 19.19
N ASP A 58 -9.34 4.21 19.98
CA ASP A 58 -9.23 5.53 20.59
C ASP A 58 -9.18 6.69 19.59
N PHE A 59 -8.75 6.39 18.35
CA PHE A 59 -8.64 7.38 17.26
C PHE A 59 -9.89 7.46 16.38
N THR A 60 -10.83 6.54 16.53
CA THR A 60 -12.03 6.50 15.67
C THR A 60 -12.89 7.73 15.91
N GLY A 61 -13.20 8.46 14.83
CA GLY A 61 -14.02 9.68 14.91
C GLY A 61 -13.27 10.94 15.36
N GLN A 62 -11.95 10.86 15.57
CA GLN A 62 -11.12 12.03 15.87
C GLN A 62 -10.62 12.68 14.57
N PHE A 63 -11.52 12.97 13.65
CA PHE A 63 -11.18 13.64 12.39
C PHE A 63 -11.65 15.09 12.42
N ASP A 64 -10.85 15.97 11.86
CA ASP A 64 -11.19 17.38 11.66
C ASP A 64 -11.14 17.70 10.16
N LEU A 65 -12.32 17.84 9.54
CA LEU A 65 -12.45 18.12 8.12
C LEU A 65 -11.88 19.47 7.71
N LEU A 66 -11.82 20.42 8.62
CA LEU A 66 -11.33 21.76 8.35
C LEU A 66 -9.95 22.02 8.94
N GLY A 67 -9.42 21.11 9.73
CA GLY A 67 -8.12 21.24 10.40
C GLY A 67 -6.98 21.48 9.43
N ALA A 68 -7.01 20.89 8.24
CA ALA A 68 -6.01 21.13 7.20
C ALA A 68 -5.92 22.61 6.75
N PHE A 69 -7.00 23.37 6.89
CA PHE A 69 -7.07 24.79 6.52
C PHE A 69 -6.75 25.75 7.69
N SER A 70 -6.63 25.23 8.90
CA SER A 70 -6.35 25.98 10.12
C SER A 70 -4.95 25.74 10.69
N VAL A 71 -4.08 25.02 9.96
CA VAL A 71 -2.71 24.76 10.39
C VAL A 71 -1.87 26.05 10.28
N ASP A 72 -1.27 26.46 11.37
CA ASP A 72 -0.37 27.62 11.40
C ASP A 72 0.79 27.41 10.40
N ASN A 73 1.11 28.48 9.67
CA ASN A 73 2.16 28.53 8.63
C ASN A 73 1.87 27.74 7.32
N VAL A 74 0.66 27.20 7.12
CA VAL A 74 0.26 26.61 5.83
C VAL A 74 -0.72 27.56 5.15
N SER A 75 -0.35 28.07 3.98
CA SER A 75 -1.28 28.91 3.19
C SER A 75 -2.46 28.09 2.67
N LEU A 76 -3.63 28.72 2.54
CA LEU A 76 -4.82 28.08 1.95
C LEU A 76 -4.52 27.45 0.59
N VAL A 77 -3.73 28.13 -0.24
CA VAL A 77 -3.32 27.62 -1.56
C VAL A 77 -2.48 26.34 -1.41
N ALA A 78 -1.54 26.32 -0.48
CA ALA A 78 -0.73 25.13 -0.23
C ALA A 78 -1.57 23.95 0.29
N ALA A 79 -2.55 24.19 1.17
CA ALA A 79 -3.47 23.17 1.63
C ALA A 79 -4.32 22.59 0.48
N ILE A 80 -4.87 23.44 -0.38
CA ILE A 80 -5.65 23.02 -1.56
C ILE A 80 -4.77 22.21 -2.52
N LEU A 81 -3.56 22.65 -2.81
CA LEU A 81 -2.63 21.94 -3.68
C LEU A 81 -2.24 20.57 -3.08
N LEU A 82 -2.01 20.50 -1.78
CA LEU A 82 -1.73 19.25 -1.08
C LEU A 82 -2.91 18.26 -1.21
N LEU A 83 -4.12 18.72 -0.91
CA LEU A 83 -5.33 17.90 -1.04
C LEU A 83 -5.53 17.40 -2.47
N PHE A 84 -5.34 18.29 -3.46
CA PHE A 84 -5.45 17.93 -4.87
C PHE A 84 -4.39 16.89 -5.28
N THR A 85 -3.15 17.05 -4.81
CA THR A 85 -2.07 16.11 -5.07
C THR A 85 -2.36 14.74 -4.47
N LEU A 86 -2.86 14.70 -3.23
CA LEU A 86 -3.25 13.44 -2.57
C LEU A 86 -4.40 12.77 -3.30
N LEU A 87 -5.42 13.54 -3.70
CA LEU A 87 -6.56 13.02 -4.46
C LEU A 87 -6.13 12.44 -5.81
N LEU A 88 -5.27 13.14 -6.54
CA LEU A 88 -4.74 12.62 -7.81
C LEU A 88 -3.93 11.33 -7.58
N SER A 89 -3.07 11.32 -6.57
CA SER A 89 -2.27 10.13 -6.24
C SER A 89 -3.14 8.92 -5.95
N ASP A 90 -4.15 9.08 -5.08
CA ASP A 90 -5.09 8.01 -4.70
C ASP A 90 -5.93 7.54 -5.90
N PHE A 91 -6.44 8.48 -6.69
CA PHE A 91 -7.24 8.18 -7.89
C PHE A 91 -6.45 7.37 -8.93
N PHE A 92 -5.23 7.79 -9.27
CA PHE A 92 -4.43 7.09 -10.28
C PHE A 92 -3.88 5.76 -9.77
N ASP A 93 -3.59 5.66 -8.47
CA ASP A 93 -3.23 4.39 -7.84
C ASP A 93 -4.38 3.38 -7.95
N THR A 94 -5.60 3.80 -7.61
CA THR A 94 -6.81 2.97 -7.77
C THR A 94 -7.06 2.57 -9.21
N VAL A 95 -7.02 3.52 -10.16
CA VAL A 95 -7.26 3.22 -11.59
C VAL A 95 -6.20 2.26 -12.13
N GLY A 96 -4.93 2.46 -11.79
CA GLY A 96 -3.84 1.58 -12.18
C GLY A 96 -4.01 0.17 -11.61
N THR A 97 -4.30 0.06 -10.33
CA THR A 97 -4.51 -1.21 -9.63
C THR A 97 -5.72 -1.97 -10.18
N VAL A 98 -6.86 -1.30 -10.36
CA VAL A 98 -8.09 -1.91 -10.89
C VAL A 98 -7.87 -2.40 -12.33
N THR A 99 -7.16 -1.61 -13.14
CA THR A 99 -6.82 -2.00 -14.52
C THR A 99 -5.91 -3.23 -14.53
N ALA A 100 -4.87 -3.26 -13.72
CA ALA A 100 -3.93 -4.37 -13.64
C ALA A 100 -4.62 -5.67 -13.17
N ILE A 101 -5.46 -5.59 -12.13
CA ILE A 101 -6.25 -6.73 -11.62
C ILE A 101 -7.29 -7.16 -12.65
N GLY A 102 -7.92 -6.22 -13.34
CA GLY A 102 -8.90 -6.50 -14.41
C GLY A 102 -8.28 -7.30 -15.57
N HIS A 103 -7.05 -6.95 -15.96
CA HIS A 103 -6.29 -7.71 -16.95
C HIS A 103 -5.97 -9.12 -16.45
N GLU A 104 -5.47 -9.26 -15.25
CA GLU A 104 -5.11 -10.55 -14.64
C GLU A 104 -6.35 -11.45 -14.47
N ALA A 105 -7.49 -10.87 -14.11
CA ALA A 105 -8.75 -11.57 -13.95
C ALA A 105 -9.45 -11.91 -15.28
N GLY A 106 -8.99 -11.36 -16.41
CA GLY A 106 -9.66 -11.50 -17.71
C GLY A 106 -11.03 -10.83 -17.77
N LEU A 107 -11.21 -9.73 -17.03
CA LEU A 107 -12.47 -8.98 -16.93
C LEU A 107 -12.58 -7.82 -17.93
N ILE A 108 -11.53 -7.58 -18.71
CA ILE A 108 -11.48 -6.48 -19.68
C ILE A 108 -12.32 -6.84 -20.91
N ASP A 109 -13.14 -5.89 -21.35
CA ASP A 109 -13.94 -6.01 -22.56
C ASP A 109 -13.07 -5.85 -23.84
N ARG A 110 -13.71 -5.96 -25.02
CA ARG A 110 -13.02 -5.85 -26.31
C ARG A 110 -12.45 -4.46 -26.59
N ASP A 111 -12.97 -3.46 -25.90
CA ASP A 111 -12.58 -2.05 -26.04
C ASP A 111 -11.51 -1.64 -25.01
N GLY A 112 -11.01 -2.59 -24.19
CA GLY A 112 -10.00 -2.36 -23.20
C GLY A 112 -10.53 -1.80 -21.86
N ASN A 113 -11.85 -1.75 -21.68
CA ASN A 113 -12.47 -1.18 -20.48
C ASN A 113 -12.86 -2.26 -19.48
N ILE A 114 -12.88 -1.88 -18.21
CA ILE A 114 -13.38 -2.72 -17.13
C ILE A 114 -14.88 -2.49 -16.98
N PRO A 115 -15.70 -3.54 -17.06
CA PRO A 115 -17.16 -3.42 -16.87
C PRO A 115 -17.48 -2.85 -15.49
N ASN A 116 -18.43 -1.90 -15.44
CA ASN A 116 -18.88 -1.21 -14.21
C ASN A 116 -17.77 -0.44 -13.48
N ASN A 117 -16.79 0.10 -14.19
CA ASN A 117 -15.69 0.87 -13.60
C ASN A 117 -16.19 1.99 -12.69
N ASP A 118 -17.26 2.71 -13.09
CA ASP A 118 -17.87 3.77 -12.27
C ASP A 118 -18.30 3.29 -10.88
N ARG A 119 -18.84 2.07 -10.79
CA ARG A 119 -19.26 1.49 -9.51
C ARG A 119 -18.07 1.06 -8.68
N ILE A 120 -17.01 0.57 -9.30
CA ILE A 120 -15.77 0.21 -8.62
C ILE A 120 -15.15 1.46 -7.99
N LEU A 121 -14.99 2.54 -8.76
CA LEU A 121 -14.46 3.81 -8.27
C LEU A 121 -15.35 4.43 -7.19
N LEU A 122 -16.67 4.32 -7.30
CA LEU A 122 -17.58 4.79 -6.25
C LEU A 122 -17.38 4.03 -4.94
N VAL A 123 -17.25 2.70 -4.98
CA VAL A 123 -17.04 1.87 -3.78
C VAL A 123 -15.67 2.16 -3.17
N ASP A 124 -14.64 2.32 -3.98
CA ASP A 124 -13.29 2.67 -3.54
C ASP A 124 -13.28 4.04 -2.85
N SER A 125 -13.92 5.05 -3.45
CA SER A 125 -14.07 6.39 -2.85
C SER A 125 -14.84 6.35 -1.51
N LEU A 126 -15.89 5.53 -1.41
CA LEU A 126 -16.61 5.35 -0.14
C LEU A 126 -15.74 4.66 0.92
N ALA A 127 -14.90 3.72 0.51
CA ALA A 127 -13.94 3.06 1.40
C ALA A 127 -12.86 4.05 1.89
N ALA A 128 -12.38 4.95 1.01
CA ALA A 128 -11.46 6.03 1.38
C ALA A 128 -12.09 6.98 2.42
N VAL A 129 -13.37 7.37 2.23
CA VAL A 129 -14.12 8.15 3.23
C VAL A 129 -14.23 7.39 4.54
N GLY A 130 -14.51 6.08 4.50
CA GLY A 130 -14.53 5.22 5.68
C GLY A 130 -13.21 5.20 6.44
N GLY A 131 -12.08 5.18 5.72
CA GLY A 131 -10.74 5.32 6.30
C GLY A 131 -10.57 6.65 7.02
N GLY A 132 -10.96 7.77 6.38
CA GLY A 132 -10.92 9.10 6.99
C GLY A 132 -11.74 9.21 8.26
N VAL A 133 -12.98 8.69 8.26
CA VAL A 133 -13.84 8.64 9.47
C VAL A 133 -13.22 7.78 10.56
N GLY A 134 -12.55 6.69 10.20
CA GLY A 134 -11.80 5.85 11.13
C GLY A 134 -10.49 6.46 11.62
N SER A 135 -10.12 7.67 11.15
CA SER A 135 -8.82 8.32 11.43
C SER A 135 -7.62 7.44 11.06
N ILE A 136 -7.76 6.69 9.97
CA ILE A 136 -6.73 5.84 9.37
C ILE A 136 -6.46 6.29 7.94
N SER A 137 -5.47 5.67 7.28
CA SER A 137 -5.17 5.92 5.88
C SER A 137 -6.36 5.60 4.97
N SER A 138 -6.36 6.19 3.74
CA SER A 138 -7.32 5.84 2.71
C SER A 138 -7.37 4.32 2.51
N ASN A 139 -8.58 3.77 2.45
CA ASN A 139 -8.78 2.39 2.03
C ASN A 139 -8.91 2.37 0.51
N THR A 140 -8.03 1.71 -0.16
CA THR A 140 -7.98 1.61 -1.62
C THR A 140 -7.84 0.16 -2.07
N SER A 141 -8.05 -0.08 -3.35
CA SER A 141 -7.85 -1.41 -3.96
C SER A 141 -6.37 -1.76 -3.99
N TYR A 142 -5.98 -2.90 -3.43
CA TYR A 142 -4.60 -3.35 -3.36
C TYR A 142 -4.22 -4.24 -4.53
N ILE A 143 -3.04 -4.01 -5.09
CA ILE A 143 -2.47 -4.79 -6.19
C ILE A 143 -2.21 -6.25 -5.81
N GLU A 144 -1.99 -6.53 -4.53
CA GLU A 144 -1.83 -7.88 -3.97
C GLU A 144 -3.07 -8.76 -4.20
N SER A 145 -4.24 -8.16 -4.50
CA SER A 145 -5.44 -8.86 -4.92
C SER A 145 -5.21 -9.71 -6.17
N ALA A 146 -4.24 -9.34 -7.03
CA ALA A 146 -3.84 -10.14 -8.19
C ALA A 146 -3.38 -11.55 -7.78
N SER A 147 -2.74 -11.71 -6.61
CA SER A 147 -2.36 -13.03 -6.11
C SER A 147 -3.58 -13.91 -5.79
N GLY A 148 -4.63 -13.31 -5.22
CA GLY A 148 -5.91 -14.01 -4.98
C GLY A 148 -6.60 -14.40 -6.28
N VAL A 149 -6.56 -13.53 -7.29
CA VAL A 149 -7.08 -13.83 -8.65
C VAL A 149 -6.30 -14.98 -9.29
N GLY A 150 -4.96 -14.98 -9.16
CA GLY A 150 -4.10 -16.06 -9.64
C GLY A 150 -4.40 -17.40 -8.97
N GLU A 151 -4.77 -17.42 -7.70
CA GLU A 151 -5.22 -18.62 -6.95
C GLU A 151 -6.67 -19.03 -7.28
N GLY A 152 -7.38 -18.28 -8.13
CA GLY A 152 -8.71 -18.63 -8.60
C GLY A 152 -9.87 -17.85 -7.99
N ALA A 153 -9.62 -16.77 -7.24
CA ALA A 153 -10.69 -15.91 -6.75
C ALA A 153 -11.43 -15.24 -7.93
N ARG A 154 -12.77 -15.35 -7.92
CA ARG A 154 -13.63 -14.81 -9.01
C ARG A 154 -14.88 -14.11 -8.50
N THR A 155 -15.10 -14.07 -7.20
CA THR A 155 -16.32 -13.52 -6.61
C THR A 155 -16.01 -12.61 -5.43
N GLY A 156 -16.93 -11.70 -5.08
CA GLY A 156 -16.82 -10.84 -3.91
C GLY A 156 -16.72 -11.59 -2.58
N LEU A 157 -17.03 -12.90 -2.56
CA LEU A 157 -16.81 -13.72 -1.36
C LEU A 157 -15.34 -13.73 -0.93
N ALA A 158 -14.40 -13.74 -1.87
CA ALA A 158 -12.98 -13.67 -1.57
C ALA A 158 -12.63 -12.37 -0.81
N SER A 159 -13.21 -11.22 -1.25
CA SER A 159 -13.01 -9.94 -0.57
C SER A 159 -13.61 -9.92 0.84
N ILE A 160 -14.79 -10.54 1.04
CA ILE A 160 -15.42 -10.66 2.37
C ILE A 160 -14.52 -11.49 3.30
N VAL A 161 -14.02 -12.64 2.83
CA VAL A 161 -13.11 -13.49 3.62
C VAL A 161 -11.83 -12.75 3.96
N THR A 162 -11.26 -12.00 3.01
CA THR A 162 -10.08 -11.16 3.24
C THR A 162 -10.36 -10.08 4.29
N GLY A 163 -11.51 -9.39 4.21
CA GLY A 163 -11.92 -8.40 5.20
C GLY A 163 -12.06 -8.99 6.61
N ILE A 164 -12.68 -10.16 6.73
CA ILE A 164 -12.78 -10.88 8.01
C ILE A 164 -11.38 -11.27 8.52
N ALA A 165 -10.50 -11.75 7.65
CA ALA A 165 -9.13 -12.07 8.03
C ALA A 165 -8.38 -10.84 8.55
N PHE A 166 -8.53 -9.67 7.90
CA PHE A 166 -7.97 -8.41 8.41
C PHE A 166 -8.53 -8.04 9.79
N LEU A 167 -9.83 -8.16 10.02
CA LEU A 167 -10.42 -7.93 11.34
C LEU A 167 -9.84 -8.89 12.40
N LEU A 168 -9.61 -10.14 12.06
CA LEU A 168 -8.97 -11.09 12.98
C LEU A 168 -7.52 -10.75 13.26
N THR A 169 -6.79 -10.24 12.27
CA THR A 169 -5.38 -9.83 12.48
C THR A 169 -5.23 -8.62 13.40
N THR A 170 -6.28 -7.81 13.59
CA THR A 170 -6.22 -6.71 14.58
C THR A 170 -6.01 -7.22 16.01
N PHE A 171 -6.51 -8.41 16.33
CA PHE A 171 -6.26 -9.06 17.61
C PHE A 171 -4.84 -9.63 17.72
N LEU A 172 -4.20 -9.89 16.58
CA LEU A 172 -2.84 -10.40 16.48
C LEU A 172 -1.80 -9.28 16.27
N ALA A 173 -2.17 -8.03 16.57
CA ALA A 173 -1.29 -6.87 16.37
C ALA A 173 0.12 -7.04 16.99
N PRO A 174 0.30 -7.62 18.20
CA PRO A 174 1.65 -7.85 18.73
C PRO A 174 2.48 -8.81 17.88
N LEU A 175 1.84 -9.80 17.28
CA LEU A 175 2.51 -10.76 16.39
C LEU A 175 2.91 -10.12 15.06
N VAL A 176 2.02 -9.30 14.49
CA VAL A 176 2.29 -8.55 13.25
C VAL A 176 3.42 -7.54 13.46
N ALA A 177 3.49 -6.89 14.62
CA ALA A 177 4.54 -5.93 14.96
C ALA A 177 5.95 -6.54 15.02
N VAL A 178 6.08 -7.87 15.12
CA VAL A 178 7.37 -8.57 15.06
C VAL A 178 7.95 -8.62 13.65
N ILE A 179 7.09 -8.49 12.60
CA ILE A 179 7.52 -8.58 11.21
C ILE A 179 8.34 -7.34 10.86
N PRO A 180 9.66 -7.47 10.64
CA PRO A 180 10.45 -6.34 10.24
C PRO A 180 10.20 -6.00 8.77
N TYR A 181 10.43 -4.77 8.40
CA TYR A 181 10.26 -4.30 7.03
C TYR A 181 11.11 -5.11 6.03
N GLU A 182 12.30 -5.49 6.43
CA GLU A 182 13.24 -6.28 5.64
C GLU A 182 12.71 -7.68 5.30
N ALA A 183 11.85 -8.25 6.14
CA ALA A 183 11.19 -9.54 5.85
C ALA A 183 10.00 -9.40 4.88
N ALA A 184 9.36 -8.24 4.85
CA ALA A 184 8.23 -7.95 3.95
C ALA A 184 8.68 -7.47 2.56
N THR A 185 9.80 -6.74 2.47
CA THR A 185 10.31 -6.13 1.23
C THR A 185 10.47 -7.13 0.06
N PRO A 186 11.00 -8.34 0.23
CA PRO A 186 11.11 -9.31 -0.87
C PRO A 186 9.77 -9.67 -1.51
N ALA A 187 8.69 -9.70 -0.72
CA ALA A 187 7.35 -9.95 -1.25
C ALA A 187 6.89 -8.80 -2.17
N LEU A 188 7.16 -7.55 -1.78
CA LEU A 188 6.86 -6.37 -2.61
C LEU A 188 7.67 -6.37 -3.91
N ILE A 189 8.94 -6.80 -3.88
CA ILE A 189 9.77 -6.94 -5.07
C ILE A 189 9.15 -7.97 -6.04
N ILE A 190 8.68 -9.11 -5.54
CA ILE A 190 8.03 -10.13 -6.35
C ILE A 190 6.74 -9.59 -6.97
N VAL A 191 5.91 -8.90 -6.19
CA VAL A 191 4.67 -8.27 -6.69
C VAL A 191 5.01 -7.23 -7.77
N GLY A 192 5.99 -6.36 -7.52
CA GLY A 192 6.47 -5.39 -8.51
C GLY A 192 6.95 -6.05 -9.81
N PHE A 193 7.70 -7.16 -9.71
CA PHE A 193 8.14 -7.93 -10.87
C PHE A 193 6.95 -8.49 -11.67
N LEU A 194 5.94 -9.04 -11.00
CA LEU A 194 4.73 -9.54 -11.67
C LEU A 194 3.99 -8.40 -12.38
N MET A 195 3.95 -7.21 -11.78
CA MET A 195 3.33 -6.03 -12.39
C MET A 195 4.10 -5.50 -13.60
N MET A 196 5.42 -5.61 -13.61
CA MET A 196 6.24 -5.25 -14.78
C MET A 196 5.82 -5.99 -16.06
N SER A 197 5.19 -7.15 -15.95
CA SER A 197 4.66 -7.87 -17.10
C SER A 197 3.61 -7.08 -17.89
N GLN A 198 2.95 -6.10 -17.26
CA GLN A 198 1.94 -5.24 -17.89
C GLN A 198 2.56 -4.21 -18.85
N ILE A 199 3.86 -3.90 -18.72
CA ILE A 199 4.58 -2.97 -19.61
C ILE A 199 4.50 -3.41 -21.07
N LYS A 200 4.38 -4.72 -21.33
CA LYS A 200 4.20 -5.27 -22.69
C LYS A 200 2.89 -4.84 -23.36
N ASN A 201 1.89 -4.41 -22.58
CA ASN A 201 0.59 -3.99 -23.10
C ASN A 201 0.55 -2.52 -23.51
N ILE A 202 1.65 -1.78 -23.27
CA ILE A 202 1.81 -0.38 -23.70
C ILE A 202 2.14 -0.37 -25.19
N ASP A 203 1.44 0.44 -25.95
CA ASP A 203 1.75 0.68 -27.36
C ASP A 203 2.96 1.64 -27.45
N TRP A 204 4.15 1.06 -27.58
CA TRP A 204 5.41 1.80 -27.67
C TRP A 204 5.64 2.43 -29.05
N ASP A 205 4.91 1.98 -30.07
CA ASP A 205 5.03 2.51 -31.43
C ASP A 205 4.25 3.83 -31.59
N ASP A 206 3.23 4.05 -30.74
CA ASP A 206 2.56 5.35 -30.64
C ASP A 206 3.32 6.25 -29.66
N LEU A 207 3.99 7.28 -30.21
CA LEU A 207 4.74 8.26 -29.40
C LEU A 207 3.87 9.03 -28.42
N GLY A 208 2.58 9.20 -28.72
CA GLY A 208 1.61 9.86 -27.83
C GLY A 208 1.32 9.04 -26.57
N ILE A 209 1.49 7.72 -26.60
CA ILE A 209 1.34 6.78 -25.49
C ILE A 209 2.70 6.44 -24.89
N GLY A 210 3.69 6.13 -25.74
CA GLY A 210 4.99 5.63 -25.31
C GLY A 210 5.81 6.65 -24.51
N ILE A 211 5.83 7.94 -24.92
CA ILE A 211 6.59 8.97 -24.21
C ILE A 211 6.02 9.23 -22.80
N PRO A 212 4.70 9.49 -22.59
CA PRO A 212 4.15 9.62 -21.25
C PRO A 212 4.36 8.39 -20.39
N ALA A 213 4.16 7.18 -20.93
CA ALA A 213 4.38 5.94 -20.21
C ALA A 213 5.85 5.80 -19.74
N PHE A 214 6.80 6.11 -20.61
CA PHE A 214 8.23 6.09 -20.30
C PHE A 214 8.57 7.10 -19.18
N LEU A 215 8.07 8.33 -19.28
CA LEU A 215 8.30 9.36 -18.26
C LEU A 215 7.71 8.95 -16.92
N THR A 216 6.49 8.43 -16.90
CA THR A 216 5.82 7.94 -15.69
C THR A 216 6.65 6.83 -15.03
N ILE A 217 7.08 5.83 -15.78
CA ILE A 217 7.86 4.69 -15.27
C ILE A 217 9.19 5.15 -14.65
N ILE A 218 9.83 6.18 -15.23
CA ILE A 218 11.12 6.67 -14.74
C ILE A 218 10.94 7.68 -13.60
N LEU A 219 10.05 8.65 -13.74
CA LEU A 219 9.95 9.75 -12.78
C LEU A 219 9.39 9.29 -11.43
N MET A 220 8.45 8.35 -11.40
CA MET A 220 7.90 7.85 -10.12
C MET A 220 8.98 7.30 -9.17
N PRO A 221 9.85 6.35 -9.59
CA PRO A 221 10.91 5.84 -8.72
C PRO A 221 11.97 6.88 -8.39
N PHE A 222 12.36 7.73 -9.36
CA PHE A 222 13.40 8.74 -9.14
C PHE A 222 12.99 9.85 -8.18
N THR A 223 11.70 10.19 -8.14
CA THR A 223 11.18 11.26 -7.30
C THR A 223 10.52 10.75 -6.01
N TYR A 224 10.35 9.43 -5.87
CA TYR A 224 9.58 8.80 -4.80
C TYR A 224 8.17 9.39 -4.66
N ASN A 225 7.58 9.82 -5.79
CA ASN A 225 6.30 10.53 -5.79
C ASN A 225 5.48 10.15 -7.03
N ILE A 226 4.29 9.60 -6.80
CA ILE A 226 3.35 9.19 -7.84
C ILE A 226 2.87 10.42 -8.64
N SER A 227 2.54 11.51 -7.96
CA SER A 227 2.00 12.71 -8.61
C SER A 227 2.98 13.35 -9.60
N VAL A 228 4.30 13.26 -9.34
CA VAL A 228 5.33 13.80 -10.26
C VAL A 228 5.48 12.91 -11.50
N GLY A 229 5.19 11.63 -11.38
CA GLY A 229 5.26 10.73 -12.54
C GLY A 229 4.05 10.88 -13.48
N ILE A 230 2.91 11.34 -12.97
CA ILE A 230 1.65 11.48 -13.73
C ILE A 230 1.53 12.88 -14.36
N GLY A 231 2.01 13.92 -13.69
CA GLY A 231 1.93 15.33 -14.13
C GLY A 231 3.13 15.79 -14.87
#